data_4a4fa0e5258ae8938928d4acedc34d6f
#
_entry.id   4a4fa0e5258ae8938928d4acedc34d6f
#
_cell.length_a   1.000
_cell.length_b   1.000
_cell.length_c   1.000
_cell.angle_alpha   90.00
_cell.angle_beta   90.00
_cell.angle_gamma   90.00
#
_symmetry.space_group_name_H-M   'P 1'
#
loop_
_entity.id
_entity.type
_entity.pdbx_description
1 polymer ?
#
loop_
_entity_poly.entity_id
_entity_poly.type
_entity_poly.pdbx_seq_one_letter_code
_entity_poly.pdbx_strand_id
1 'polypeptide(L)'
;MGLKIVVIPVVISVKGLPAALKQLGSIADSLLGIVDKSSYSSKTAKAILLYPFRNRIPFIGLSRAWVKSGSLYTLDWDYADPGQQSANLALRILNGEKTKIFPLQFADKPIYILNQKTAKHMKLEISQELLEGSFKVYK
;
A
#
# COMPACT_ATOMS: atom_id res chain seq x y z
N MET A 1 7.25 -13.44 -16.80
CA MET A 1 8.20 -12.57 -16.07
C MET A 1 7.89 -12.71 -14.58
N GLY A 2 8.82 -13.17 -13.76
CA GLY A 2 8.58 -13.44 -12.34
C GLY A 2 9.09 -12.29 -11.46
N LEU A 3 8.33 -11.95 -10.40
CA LEU A 3 8.80 -11.03 -9.36
C LEU A 3 9.69 -11.80 -8.37
N LYS A 4 10.88 -11.24 -8.07
CA LYS A 4 11.74 -11.75 -7.01
C LYS A 4 11.54 -10.90 -5.76
N ILE A 5 11.12 -11.53 -4.67
CA ILE A 5 10.98 -10.87 -3.38
C ILE A 5 12.29 -10.95 -2.62
N VAL A 6 12.81 -9.81 -2.18
CA VAL A 6 13.99 -9.71 -1.32
C VAL A 6 13.54 -9.20 0.05
N VAL A 7 13.84 -9.95 1.10
CA VAL A 7 13.52 -9.59 2.48
C VAL A 7 14.81 -9.32 3.24
N ILE A 8 14.92 -8.15 3.86
CA ILE A 8 16.04 -7.81 4.74
C ILE A 8 15.49 -7.70 6.17
N PRO A 9 15.89 -8.57 7.09
CA PRO A 9 15.53 -8.44 8.48
C PRO A 9 16.16 -7.18 9.07
N VAL A 10 15.34 -6.34 9.70
CA VAL A 10 15.78 -5.09 10.33
C VAL A 10 15.47 -5.15 11.81
N VAL A 11 16.49 -5.00 12.64
CA VAL A 11 16.24 -4.63 14.04
C VAL A 11 15.79 -3.16 14.04
N ILE A 12 14.52 -2.93 14.37
CA ILE A 12 13.91 -1.61 14.31
C ILE A 12 14.49 -0.74 15.41
N SER A 13 15.56 -0.08 15.06
CA SER A 13 16.07 1.09 15.80
C SER A 13 16.11 2.27 14.84
N VAL A 14 16.00 3.47 15.37
CA VAL A 14 16.15 4.70 14.57
C VAL A 14 17.46 4.70 13.76
N LYS A 15 18.48 3.95 14.21
CA LYS A 15 19.77 3.80 13.53
C LYS A 15 19.79 2.67 12.48
N GLY A 16 19.00 1.62 12.65
CA GLY A 16 18.99 0.45 11.74
C GLY A 16 18.22 0.70 10.44
N LEU A 17 17.12 1.46 10.50
CA LEU A 17 16.27 1.71 9.34
C LEU A 17 16.99 2.38 8.15
N PRO A 18 17.79 3.45 8.32
CA PRO A 18 18.50 4.06 7.18
C PRO A 18 19.48 3.10 6.50
N ALA A 19 20.18 2.26 7.28
CA ALA A 19 21.09 1.25 6.73
C ALA A 19 20.34 0.20 5.92
N ALA A 20 19.20 -0.29 6.43
CA ALA A 20 18.37 -1.25 5.73
C ALA A 20 17.76 -0.67 4.44
N LEU A 21 17.27 0.57 4.47
CA LEU A 21 16.78 1.25 3.27
C LEU A 21 17.89 1.41 2.22
N LYS A 22 19.12 1.74 2.64
CA LYS A 22 20.26 1.83 1.74
C LYS A 22 20.60 0.46 1.13
N GLN A 23 20.59 -0.60 1.92
CA GLN A 23 20.84 -1.95 1.44
C GLN A 23 19.74 -2.40 0.46
N LEU A 24 18.46 -2.22 0.79
CA LEU A 24 17.35 -2.52 -0.11
C LEU A 24 17.44 -1.72 -1.40
N GLY A 25 17.71 -0.43 -1.31
CA GLY A 25 17.80 0.44 -2.48
C GLY A 25 18.98 0.15 -3.42
N SER A 26 19.97 -0.63 -3.01
CA SER A 26 21.06 -1.07 -3.88
C SER A 26 20.77 -2.35 -4.66
N ILE A 27 19.69 -3.08 -4.30
CA ILE A 27 19.39 -4.41 -4.86
C ILE A 27 17.94 -4.59 -5.31
N ALA A 28 17.07 -3.64 -5.01
CA ALA A 28 15.65 -3.73 -5.32
C ALA A 28 15.20 -2.61 -6.27
N ASP A 29 14.40 -2.97 -7.26
CA ASP A 29 13.82 -2.03 -8.24
C ASP A 29 12.60 -1.28 -7.67
N SER A 30 11.98 -1.80 -6.61
CA SER A 30 10.86 -1.17 -5.92
C SER A 30 10.78 -1.64 -4.46
N LEU A 31 10.15 -0.85 -3.61
CA LEU A 31 9.90 -1.18 -2.20
C LEU A 31 8.41 -1.36 -1.97
N LEU A 32 8.03 -2.47 -1.34
CA LEU A 32 6.66 -2.75 -0.94
C LEU A 32 6.50 -2.56 0.57
N GLY A 33 5.59 -1.69 0.97
CA GLY A 33 5.17 -1.55 2.36
C GLY A 33 4.23 -2.69 2.77
N ILE A 34 4.52 -3.32 3.91
CA ILE A 34 3.64 -4.30 4.54
C ILE A 34 3.24 -3.75 5.91
N VAL A 35 1.95 -3.85 6.25
CA VAL A 35 1.43 -3.27 7.50
C VAL A 35 2.12 -3.89 8.71
N ASP A 36 2.93 -3.07 9.40
CA ASP A 36 3.59 -3.41 10.65
C ASP A 36 3.75 -2.16 11.52
N LYS A 37 3.22 -2.19 12.74
CA LYS A 37 3.24 -1.04 13.66
C LYS A 37 4.64 -0.66 14.12
N SER A 38 5.55 -1.60 14.16
CA SER A 38 6.92 -1.37 14.63
C SER A 38 7.77 -0.65 13.59
N SER A 39 7.59 -0.99 12.31
CA SER A 39 8.32 -0.38 11.18
C SER A 39 7.71 0.95 10.74
N TYR A 40 6.38 1.06 10.75
CA TYR A 40 5.65 2.22 10.21
C TYR A 40 5.05 3.08 11.32
N SER A 41 5.85 3.95 11.88
CA SER A 41 5.47 4.92 12.90
C SER A 41 5.67 6.36 12.41
N SER A 42 5.15 7.34 13.12
CA SER A 42 5.41 8.77 12.84
C SER A 42 6.90 9.12 12.83
N LYS A 43 7.72 8.38 13.59
CA LYS A 43 9.18 8.59 13.67
C LYS A 43 9.92 8.03 12.44
N THR A 44 9.41 6.98 11.81
CA THR A 44 10.05 6.26 10.70
C THR A 44 9.48 6.64 9.34
N ALA A 45 8.22 7.07 9.28
CA ALA A 45 7.50 7.37 8.03
C ALA A 45 8.26 8.36 7.13
N LYS A 46 8.85 9.40 7.70
CA LYS A 46 9.63 10.39 6.95
C LYS A 46 10.83 9.75 6.26
N ALA A 47 11.58 8.89 6.94
CA ALA A 47 12.74 8.22 6.34
C ALA A 47 12.33 7.23 5.26
N ILE A 48 11.26 6.45 5.50
CA ILE A 48 10.71 5.46 4.57
C ILE A 48 10.19 6.12 3.28
N LEU A 49 9.64 7.34 3.34
CA LEU A 49 9.19 8.08 2.16
C LEU A 49 10.33 8.82 1.46
N LEU A 50 11.20 9.48 2.22
CA LEU A 50 12.24 10.34 1.61
C LEU A 50 13.36 9.55 0.95
N TYR A 51 13.74 8.39 1.51
CA TYR A 51 14.83 7.60 0.94
C TYR A 51 14.48 7.10 -0.48
N PRO A 52 13.38 6.37 -0.72
CA PRO A 52 13.01 5.93 -2.05
C PRO A 52 12.70 7.10 -2.99
N PHE A 53 12.07 8.16 -2.50
CA PHE A 53 11.80 9.34 -3.32
C PHE A 53 13.10 9.97 -3.86
N ARG A 54 14.11 10.19 -3.00
CA ARG A 54 15.40 10.78 -3.40
C ARG A 54 16.20 9.90 -4.34
N ASN A 55 16.09 8.59 -4.18
CA ASN A 55 16.81 7.61 -4.98
C ASN A 55 16.02 7.12 -6.19
N ARG A 56 14.83 7.67 -6.45
CA ARG A 56 13.92 7.29 -7.54
C ARG A 56 13.55 5.81 -7.53
N ILE A 57 13.39 5.25 -6.34
CA ILE A 57 12.95 3.87 -6.13
C ILE A 57 11.44 3.91 -5.88
N PRO A 58 10.61 3.30 -6.71
CA PRO A 58 9.17 3.24 -6.47
C PRO A 58 8.85 2.64 -5.12
N PHE A 59 8.08 3.35 -4.30
CA PHE A 59 7.58 2.84 -3.04
C PHE A 59 6.07 2.64 -3.13
N ILE A 60 5.64 1.40 -2.90
CA ILE A 60 4.24 1.00 -2.83
C ILE A 60 3.79 1.19 -1.39
N GLY A 61 2.91 2.16 -1.18
CA GLY A 61 2.49 2.58 0.16
C GLY A 61 1.41 1.68 0.76
N LEU A 62 1.10 1.93 2.03
CA LEU A 62 0.16 1.13 2.82
C LEU A 62 -1.30 1.62 2.70
N SER A 63 -1.52 2.86 2.28
CA SER A 63 -2.84 3.48 2.23
C SER A 63 -2.82 4.78 1.44
N ARG A 64 -4.01 5.36 1.23
CA ARG A 64 -4.20 6.70 0.64
C ARG A 64 -3.31 7.78 1.27
N ALA A 65 -3.15 7.76 2.59
CA ALA A 65 -2.32 8.75 3.30
C ALA A 65 -0.85 8.67 2.88
N TRP A 66 -0.32 7.48 2.66
CA TRP A 66 1.04 7.27 2.17
C TRP A 66 1.23 7.78 0.75
N VAL A 67 0.24 7.55 -0.14
CA VAL A 67 0.28 8.07 -1.50
C VAL A 67 0.23 9.61 -1.51
N LYS A 68 -0.64 10.21 -0.70
CA LYS A 68 -0.69 11.66 -0.51
C LYS A 68 0.65 12.22 -0.01
N SER A 69 1.38 11.45 0.80
CA SER A 69 2.66 11.85 1.40
C SER A 69 3.87 11.55 0.51
N GLY A 70 3.71 10.90 -0.65
CA GLY A 70 4.80 10.72 -1.62
C GLY A 70 5.11 9.29 -2.06
N SER A 71 4.42 8.25 -1.58
CA SER A 71 4.53 6.93 -2.20
C SER A 71 3.94 6.94 -3.61
N LEU A 72 4.41 6.04 -4.47
CA LEU A 72 4.01 6.01 -5.87
C LEU A 72 2.55 5.61 -6.04
N TYR A 73 2.16 4.52 -5.40
CA TYR A 73 0.77 4.06 -5.39
C TYR A 73 0.49 3.20 -4.15
N THR A 74 -0.76 2.86 -3.96
CA THR A 74 -1.22 1.85 -3.01
C THR A 74 -2.36 1.05 -3.60
N LEU A 75 -2.47 -0.20 -3.18
CA LEU A 75 -3.71 -0.96 -3.25
C LEU A 75 -4.47 -0.71 -1.95
N ASP A 76 -5.74 -0.43 -2.05
CA ASP A 76 -6.62 -0.12 -0.91
C ASP A 76 -7.99 -0.74 -1.18
N TRP A 77 -8.93 -0.54 -0.30
CA TRP A 77 -10.31 -1.00 -0.46
C TRP A 77 -11.24 0.19 -0.55
N ASP A 78 -12.29 0.06 -1.34
CA ASP A 78 -13.44 0.95 -1.20
C ASP A 78 -14.21 0.53 0.05
N TYR A 79 -14.00 1.23 1.16
CA TYR A 79 -14.57 0.87 2.46
C TYR A 79 -16.10 0.89 2.49
N ALA A 80 -16.78 1.48 1.51
CA ALA A 80 -18.22 1.36 1.37
C ALA A 80 -18.64 -0.08 1.03
N ASP A 81 -17.85 -0.79 0.23
CA ASP A 81 -18.11 -2.16 -0.19
C ASP A 81 -18.08 -3.16 0.98
N PRO A 82 -16.99 -3.32 1.76
CA PRO A 82 -16.99 -4.20 2.92
C PRO A 82 -18.02 -3.77 4.00
N GLY A 83 -18.35 -2.49 4.10
CA GLY A 83 -19.44 -2.02 4.94
C GLY A 83 -20.79 -2.59 4.50
N GLN A 84 -21.10 -2.55 3.21
CA GLN A 84 -22.33 -3.12 2.65
C GLN A 84 -22.38 -4.65 2.79
N GLN A 85 -21.24 -5.34 2.53
CA GLN A 85 -21.14 -6.79 2.73
C GLN A 85 -21.42 -7.17 4.18
N SER A 86 -20.83 -6.44 5.13
CA SER A 86 -21.05 -6.67 6.57
C SER A 86 -22.50 -6.43 6.98
N ALA A 87 -23.13 -5.39 6.47
CA ALA A 87 -24.54 -5.11 6.72
C ALA A 87 -25.46 -6.19 6.16
N ASN A 88 -25.20 -6.67 4.94
CA ASN A 88 -25.96 -7.76 4.34
C ASN A 88 -25.82 -9.06 5.15
N LEU A 89 -24.61 -9.36 5.62
CA LEU A 89 -24.36 -10.53 6.46
C LEU A 89 -25.11 -10.43 7.81
N ALA A 90 -25.07 -9.25 8.43
CA ALA A 90 -25.80 -9.00 9.67
C ALA A 90 -27.32 -9.19 9.51
N LEU A 91 -27.90 -8.70 8.41
CA LEU A 91 -29.32 -8.89 8.12
C LEU A 91 -29.69 -10.37 7.95
N ARG A 92 -28.85 -11.18 7.30
CA ARG A 92 -29.07 -12.61 7.14
C ARG A 92 -29.07 -13.32 8.51
N ILE A 93 -28.15 -12.95 9.39
CA ILE A 93 -28.09 -13.49 10.77
C ILE A 93 -29.33 -13.10 11.57
N LEU A 94 -29.75 -11.83 11.49
CA LEU A 94 -30.97 -11.35 12.17
C LEU A 94 -32.24 -12.04 11.66
N ASN A 95 -32.25 -12.45 10.38
CA ASN A 95 -33.33 -13.23 9.78
C ASN A 95 -33.27 -14.73 10.10
N GLY A 96 -32.38 -15.16 11.00
CA GLY A 96 -32.32 -16.52 11.54
C GLY A 96 -31.36 -17.46 10.81
N GLU A 97 -30.52 -16.98 9.88
CA GLU A 97 -29.49 -17.80 9.27
C GLU A 97 -28.39 -18.16 10.30
N LYS A 98 -27.98 -19.41 10.32
CA LYS A 98 -26.97 -19.90 11.27
C LYS A 98 -25.57 -19.41 10.90
N THR A 99 -24.87 -18.77 11.83
CA THR A 99 -23.53 -18.20 11.60
C THR A 99 -22.47 -19.23 11.16
N LYS A 100 -22.63 -20.49 11.56
CA LYS A 100 -21.71 -21.60 11.20
C LYS A 100 -21.63 -21.90 9.70
N ILE A 101 -22.61 -21.45 8.90
CA ILE A 101 -22.63 -21.70 7.45
C ILE A 101 -21.97 -20.59 6.62
N PHE A 102 -21.59 -19.49 7.26
CA PHE A 102 -20.95 -18.38 6.53
C PHE A 102 -19.46 -18.66 6.35
N PRO A 103 -18.97 -18.76 5.10
CA PRO A 103 -17.54 -18.81 4.85
C PRO A 103 -16.88 -17.48 5.20
N LEU A 104 -15.57 -17.51 5.42
CA LEU A 104 -14.77 -16.29 5.51
C LEU A 104 -14.92 -15.50 4.19
N GLN A 105 -15.30 -14.24 4.31
CA GLN A 105 -15.46 -13.35 3.15
C GLN A 105 -14.35 -12.31 3.14
N PHE A 106 -13.87 -11.99 1.95
CA PHE A 106 -12.94 -10.91 1.70
C PHE A 106 -13.69 -9.76 1.02
N ALA A 107 -13.16 -8.55 1.13
CA ALA A 107 -13.70 -7.42 0.38
C ALA A 107 -13.53 -7.67 -1.13
N ASP A 108 -14.58 -7.37 -1.93
CA ASP A 108 -14.65 -7.74 -3.34
C ASP A 108 -14.09 -6.66 -4.27
N LYS A 109 -14.01 -5.42 -3.80
CA LYS A 109 -13.63 -4.27 -4.64
C LYS A 109 -12.31 -3.65 -4.22
N PRO A 110 -11.17 -4.21 -4.66
CA PRO A 110 -9.90 -3.54 -4.50
C PRO A 110 -9.87 -2.29 -5.38
N ILE A 111 -9.31 -1.23 -4.84
CA ILE A 111 -9.03 0.01 -5.57
C ILE A 111 -7.54 0.29 -5.55
N TYR A 112 -7.08 1.10 -6.49
CA TYR A 112 -5.72 1.63 -6.45
C TYR A 112 -5.72 3.15 -6.56
N ILE A 113 -4.72 3.75 -5.92
CA ILE A 113 -4.55 5.20 -5.80
C ILE A 113 -3.14 5.53 -6.26
N LEU A 114 -3.00 6.54 -7.09
CA LEU A 114 -1.75 6.91 -7.75
C LEU A 114 -1.25 8.30 -7.32
N ASN A 115 0.07 8.48 -7.32
CA ASN A 115 0.71 9.78 -7.20
C ASN A 115 1.49 10.13 -8.48
N GLN A 116 0.89 10.95 -9.32
CA GLN A 116 1.48 11.35 -10.60
C GLN A 116 2.71 12.28 -10.40
N LYS A 117 2.74 13.08 -9.32
CA LYS A 117 3.94 13.89 -9.02
C LYS A 117 5.14 13.00 -8.73
N THR A 118 4.93 11.95 -7.92
CA THR A 118 5.98 10.99 -7.59
C THR A 118 6.43 10.22 -8.85
N ALA A 119 5.49 9.78 -9.69
CA ALA A 119 5.82 9.14 -10.96
C ALA A 119 6.68 10.05 -11.86
N LYS A 120 6.26 11.29 -12.06
CA LYS A 120 7.01 12.29 -12.84
C LYS A 120 8.43 12.52 -12.28
N HIS A 121 8.56 12.64 -10.95
CA HIS A 121 9.86 12.79 -10.30
C HIS A 121 10.76 11.58 -10.56
N MET A 122 10.21 10.38 -10.56
CA MET A 122 10.91 9.13 -10.82
C MET A 122 11.13 8.86 -12.33
N LYS A 123 10.59 9.72 -13.21
CA LYS A 123 10.59 9.54 -14.66
C LYS A 123 9.88 8.24 -15.10
N LEU A 124 8.81 7.90 -14.39
CA LEU A 124 7.95 6.78 -14.72
C LEU A 124 6.73 7.30 -15.49
N GLU A 125 6.46 6.65 -16.59
CA GLU A 125 5.25 6.88 -17.37
C GLU A 125 4.11 6.02 -16.83
N ILE A 126 2.97 6.65 -16.55
CA ILE A 126 1.74 5.95 -16.18
C ILE A 126 0.83 5.99 -17.39
N SER A 127 0.39 4.82 -17.86
CA SER A 127 -0.53 4.74 -18.99
C SER A 127 -1.85 5.45 -18.70
N GLN A 128 -2.52 5.92 -19.76
CA GLN A 128 -3.82 6.58 -19.64
C GLN A 128 -4.85 5.64 -19.01
N GLU A 129 -4.83 4.37 -19.36
CA GLU A 129 -5.68 3.33 -18.80
C GLU A 129 -5.54 3.22 -17.26
N LEU A 130 -4.30 3.23 -16.74
CA LEU A 130 -4.04 3.21 -15.30
C LEU A 130 -4.51 4.50 -14.61
N LEU A 131 -4.42 5.64 -15.28
CA LEU A 131 -4.93 6.91 -14.72
C LEU A 131 -6.46 6.91 -14.64
N GLU A 132 -7.14 6.46 -15.68
CA GLU A 132 -8.60 6.41 -15.76
C GLU A 132 -9.22 5.35 -14.83
N GLY A 133 -8.58 4.19 -14.70
CA GLY A 133 -9.03 3.12 -13.82
C GLY A 133 -8.73 3.37 -12.34
N SER A 134 -7.94 4.39 -12.00
CA SER A 134 -7.58 4.67 -10.61
C SER A 134 -8.74 5.32 -9.84
N PHE A 135 -8.92 4.90 -8.59
CA PHE A 135 -9.90 5.52 -7.69
C PHE A 135 -9.57 6.99 -7.42
N LYS A 136 -8.27 7.32 -7.35
CA LYS A 136 -7.79 8.69 -7.16
C LYS A 136 -6.38 8.88 -7.68
N VAL A 137 -6.14 10.02 -8.33
CA VAL A 137 -4.81 10.48 -8.75
C VAL A 137 -4.45 11.74 -7.97
N TYR A 138 -3.29 11.74 -7.30
CA TYR A 138 -2.66 12.95 -6.76
C TYR A 138 -1.76 13.57 -7.83
N LYS A 139 -2.14 14.77 -8.28
CA LYS A 139 -1.44 15.58 -9.29
C LYS A 139 -0.50 16.58 -8.65
#